data_7cc21acd3691a88cd8ae7b80db0bf10a
#
_entry.id   7cc21acd3691a88cd8ae7b80db0bf10a
#
_cell.length_a   1.000
_cell.length_b   1.000
_cell.length_c   1.000
_cell.angle_alpha   90.00
_cell.angle_beta   90.00
_cell.angle_gamma   90.00
#
_symmetry.space_group_name_H-M   'P 1'
#
loop_
_entity.id
_entity.type
_entity.pdbx_description
1 polymer ?
#
loop_
_entity_poly.entity_id
_entity_poly.type
_entity_poly.pdbx_seq_one_letter_code
_entity_poly.pdbx_strand_id
1 'polypeptide(L)'
;MKNIEFMKEYLEENLVKGRYLHTLGVVETAKDLAKRYGVDIKKAEIAALAHDIAKNLSSEQLLKIIEANNITLSVDEKNTRELWHSIVGPIVARERFGIVDEEILSAIRWHTTGKENMSKLDKIIYLADMIEPSRDFSM
;
A
#
# COMPACT_ATOMS: atom_id res chain seq x y z
N MET A 1 2.95 -14.61 8.98
CA MET A 1 2.26 -13.82 7.95
C MET A 1 1.08 -14.60 7.40
N LYS A 2 -0.02 -13.95 7.15
CA LYS A 2 -1.19 -14.56 6.52
C LYS A 2 -0.88 -14.93 5.07
N ASN A 3 -1.63 -15.89 4.51
CA ASN A 3 -1.45 -16.27 3.12
C ASN A 3 -2.16 -15.31 2.16
N ILE A 4 -1.86 -15.44 0.87
CA ILE A 4 -2.40 -14.55 -0.17
C ILE A 4 -3.92 -14.62 -0.25
N GLU A 5 -4.51 -15.81 -0.10
CA GLU A 5 -5.97 -15.95 -0.16
C GLU A 5 -6.65 -15.20 0.96
N PHE A 6 -6.11 -15.28 2.19
CA PHE A 6 -6.63 -14.52 3.32
C PHE A 6 -6.55 -13.01 3.04
N MET A 7 -5.41 -12.55 2.51
CA MET A 7 -5.23 -11.14 2.18
C MET A 7 -6.28 -10.67 1.17
N LYS A 8 -6.51 -11.44 0.11
CA LYS A 8 -7.50 -11.10 -0.92
C LYS A 8 -8.91 -11.05 -0.34
N GLU A 9 -9.28 -12.01 0.48
CA GLU A 9 -10.61 -12.02 1.11
C GLU A 9 -10.80 -10.80 2.02
N TYR A 10 -9.78 -10.48 2.83
CA TYR A 10 -9.83 -9.31 3.70
C TYR A 10 -10.04 -8.03 2.88
N LEU A 11 -9.27 -7.88 1.81
CA LEU A 11 -9.35 -6.68 0.97
C LEU A 11 -10.68 -6.57 0.26
N GLU A 12 -11.21 -7.68 -0.25
CA GLU A 12 -12.51 -7.68 -0.90
C GLU A 12 -13.63 -7.25 0.05
N GLU A 13 -13.55 -7.67 1.31
CA GLU A 13 -14.53 -7.31 2.33
C GLU A 13 -14.39 -5.88 2.83
N ASN A 14 -13.16 -5.35 2.85
CA ASN A 14 -12.87 -4.07 3.51
C ASN A 14 -12.62 -2.89 2.56
N LEU A 15 -12.41 -3.12 1.28
CA LEU A 15 -12.26 -2.06 0.29
C LEU A 15 -13.51 -1.97 -0.56
N VAL A 16 -13.84 -0.77 -1.04
CA VAL A 16 -14.89 -0.63 -2.04
C VAL A 16 -14.43 -1.35 -3.31
N LYS A 17 -15.38 -1.84 -4.11
CA LYS A 17 -15.10 -2.71 -5.25
C LYS A 17 -14.06 -2.13 -6.21
N GLY A 18 -14.18 -0.84 -6.54
CA GLY A 18 -13.23 -0.19 -7.45
C GLY A 18 -11.81 -0.21 -6.92
N ARG A 19 -11.63 -0.03 -5.61
CA ARG A 19 -10.30 -0.07 -5.00
C ARG A 19 -9.75 -1.49 -4.94
N TYR A 20 -10.60 -2.47 -4.69
CA TYR A 20 -10.18 -3.86 -4.73
C TYR A 20 -9.71 -4.26 -6.13
N LEU A 21 -10.48 -3.90 -7.17
CA LEU A 21 -10.09 -4.18 -8.56
C LEU A 21 -8.79 -3.47 -8.93
N HIS A 22 -8.63 -2.22 -8.50
CA HIS A 22 -7.38 -1.48 -8.68
C HIS A 22 -6.22 -2.23 -8.02
N THR A 23 -6.41 -2.72 -6.78
CA THR A 23 -5.39 -3.47 -6.06
C THR A 23 -4.97 -4.73 -6.83
N LEU A 24 -5.92 -5.48 -7.38
CA LEU A 24 -5.60 -6.66 -8.19
C LEU A 24 -4.80 -6.28 -9.44
N GLY A 25 -5.12 -5.15 -10.07
CA GLY A 25 -4.35 -4.63 -11.20
C GLY A 25 -2.93 -4.25 -10.80
N VAL A 26 -2.77 -3.61 -9.65
CA VAL A 26 -1.44 -3.26 -9.11
C VAL A 26 -0.61 -4.51 -8.86
N VAL A 27 -1.24 -5.58 -8.33
CA VAL A 27 -0.55 -6.85 -8.10
C VAL A 27 0.04 -7.40 -9.40
N GLU A 28 -0.75 -7.48 -10.47
CA GLU A 28 -0.28 -8.03 -11.73
C GLU A 28 0.82 -7.16 -12.34
N THR A 29 0.66 -5.86 -12.31
CA THR A 29 1.67 -4.92 -12.81
C THR A 29 2.97 -5.01 -12.00
N ALA A 30 2.87 -5.06 -10.68
CA ALA A 30 4.03 -5.16 -9.80
C ALA A 30 4.80 -6.46 -10.00
N LYS A 31 4.09 -7.58 -10.18
CA LYS A 31 4.73 -8.87 -10.44
C LYS A 31 5.49 -8.84 -11.76
N ASP A 32 4.91 -8.24 -12.78
CA ASP A 32 5.55 -8.11 -14.10
C ASP A 32 6.81 -7.24 -14.01
N LEU A 33 6.72 -6.10 -13.33
CA LEU A 33 7.87 -5.22 -13.11
C LEU A 33 8.96 -5.90 -12.28
N ALA A 34 8.58 -6.65 -11.26
CA ALA A 34 9.53 -7.38 -10.42
C ALA A 34 10.30 -8.42 -11.23
N LYS A 35 9.60 -9.16 -12.07
CA LYS A 35 10.22 -10.14 -12.96
C LYS A 35 11.21 -9.47 -13.91
N ARG A 36 10.83 -8.32 -14.44
CA ARG A 36 11.62 -7.58 -15.42
C ARG A 36 12.89 -6.98 -14.82
N TYR A 37 12.83 -6.52 -13.58
CA TYR A 37 13.93 -5.81 -12.92
C TYR A 37 14.64 -6.62 -11.84
N GLY A 38 14.38 -7.91 -11.77
CA GLY A 38 15.11 -8.82 -10.88
C GLY A 38 14.80 -8.62 -9.39
N VAL A 39 13.58 -8.22 -9.07
CA VAL A 39 13.10 -8.09 -7.69
C VAL A 39 12.29 -9.34 -7.33
N ASP A 40 12.29 -9.72 -6.06
CA ASP A 40 11.52 -10.86 -5.57
C ASP A 40 10.03 -10.67 -5.90
N ILE A 41 9.51 -11.55 -6.76
CA ILE A 41 8.13 -11.46 -7.25
C ILE A 41 7.13 -11.60 -6.10
N LYS A 42 7.42 -12.49 -5.15
CA LYS A 42 6.53 -12.72 -3.99
C LYS A 42 6.43 -11.47 -3.11
N LYS A 43 7.56 -10.80 -2.85
CA LYS A 43 7.57 -9.55 -2.10
C LYS A 43 6.77 -8.46 -2.83
N ALA A 44 6.91 -8.38 -4.15
CA ALA A 44 6.16 -7.42 -4.96
C ALA A 44 4.65 -7.71 -4.89
N GLU A 45 4.27 -8.96 -4.96
CA GLU A 45 2.86 -9.37 -4.84
C GLU A 45 2.28 -8.96 -3.48
N ILE A 46 2.99 -9.26 -2.40
CA ILE A 46 2.52 -8.95 -1.05
C ILE A 46 2.43 -7.44 -0.83
N ALA A 47 3.45 -6.70 -1.24
CA ALA A 47 3.46 -5.25 -1.10
C ALA A 47 2.33 -4.60 -1.89
N ALA A 48 2.08 -5.08 -3.11
CA ALA A 48 1.00 -4.60 -3.96
C ALA A 48 -0.37 -4.88 -3.34
N LEU A 49 -0.59 -6.09 -2.81
CA LEU A 49 -1.84 -6.42 -2.14
C LEU A 49 -2.10 -5.50 -0.96
N ALA A 50 -1.08 -5.19 -0.18
CA ALA A 50 -1.25 -4.43 1.05
C ALA A 50 -1.17 -2.91 0.87
N HIS A 51 -0.79 -2.40 -0.31
CA HIS A 51 -0.47 -0.98 -0.45
C HIS A 51 -1.61 -0.04 -0.07
N ASP A 52 -2.85 -0.41 -0.32
CA ASP A 52 -4.03 0.40 -0.04
C ASP A 52 -4.87 -0.13 1.13
N ILE A 53 -4.29 -0.98 1.97
CA ILE A 53 -5.04 -1.67 3.05
C ILE A 53 -5.81 -0.71 3.97
N ALA A 54 -5.30 0.50 4.18
CA ALA A 54 -5.91 1.50 5.06
C ALA A 54 -6.80 2.51 4.30
N LYS A 55 -6.96 2.36 2.98
CA LYS A 55 -7.63 3.36 2.15
C LYS A 55 -9.07 3.62 2.55
N ASN A 56 -9.74 2.60 3.07
CA ASN A 56 -11.17 2.69 3.40
C ASN A 56 -11.44 3.13 4.83
N LEU A 57 -10.41 3.40 5.62
CA LEU A 57 -10.57 3.89 6.98
C LEU A 57 -10.99 5.36 6.97
N SER A 58 -11.84 5.74 7.92
CA SER A 58 -12.25 7.14 8.08
C SER A 58 -11.09 7.98 8.60
N SER A 59 -11.20 9.31 8.45
CA SER A 59 -10.21 10.23 9.00
C SER A 59 -10.04 10.04 10.50
N GLU A 60 -11.13 9.82 11.21
CA GLU A 60 -11.12 9.59 12.65
C GLU A 60 -10.36 8.32 13.01
N GLN A 61 -10.61 7.23 12.27
CA GLN A 61 -9.91 5.97 12.48
C GLN A 61 -8.41 6.11 12.19
N LEU A 62 -8.06 6.78 11.10
CA LEU A 62 -6.66 7.02 10.74
C LEU A 62 -5.93 7.83 11.82
N LEU A 63 -6.56 8.90 12.32
CA LEU A 63 -5.97 9.72 13.37
C LEU A 63 -5.77 8.95 14.67
N LYS A 64 -6.72 8.10 15.03
CA LYS A 64 -6.57 7.24 16.22
C LYS A 64 -5.36 6.35 16.13
N ILE A 65 -5.13 5.75 14.97
CA ILE A 65 -3.97 4.87 14.76
C ILE A 65 -2.68 5.68 14.80
N ILE A 66 -2.67 6.85 14.16
CA ILE A 66 -1.52 7.75 14.18
C ILE A 66 -1.15 8.13 15.61
N GLU A 67 -2.13 8.55 16.41
CA GLU A 67 -1.91 8.93 17.80
C GLU A 67 -1.47 7.75 18.67
N ALA A 68 -2.11 6.59 18.50
CA ALA A 68 -1.79 5.40 19.28
C ALA A 68 -0.36 4.89 19.04
N ASN A 69 0.20 5.20 17.88
CA ASN A 69 1.55 4.79 17.52
C ASN A 69 2.58 5.91 17.67
N ASN A 70 2.20 7.01 18.30
CA ASN A 70 3.07 8.15 18.59
C ASN A 70 3.75 8.71 17.33
N ILE A 71 3.01 8.73 16.20
CA ILE A 71 3.53 9.26 14.94
C ILE A 71 3.34 10.77 14.95
N THR A 72 4.42 11.50 14.71
CA THR A 72 4.37 12.95 14.56
C THR A 72 4.23 13.31 13.10
N LEU A 73 3.10 13.94 12.75
CA LEU A 73 2.88 14.40 11.39
C LEU A 73 3.60 15.74 11.16
N SER A 74 4.20 15.90 9.99
CA SER A 74 4.71 17.21 9.56
C SER A 74 3.53 18.14 9.31
N VAL A 75 3.80 19.44 9.16
CA VAL A 75 2.75 20.41 8.85
C VAL A 75 2.05 20.03 7.53
N ASP A 76 2.83 19.65 6.52
CA ASP A 76 2.28 19.24 5.23
C ASP A 76 1.42 17.98 5.35
N GLU A 77 1.87 17.01 6.12
CA GLU A 77 1.10 15.78 6.36
C GLU A 77 -0.21 16.05 7.09
N LYS A 78 -0.18 16.92 8.10
CA LYS A 78 -1.40 17.31 8.81
C LYS A 78 -2.44 17.93 7.88
N ASN A 79 -1.96 18.71 6.91
CA ASN A 79 -2.82 19.44 5.99
C ASN A 79 -3.19 18.64 4.73
N THR A 80 -2.64 17.45 4.57
CA THR A 80 -2.89 16.61 3.38
C THR A 80 -3.42 15.25 3.83
N ARG A 81 -4.71 15.23 4.16
CA ARG A 81 -5.38 14.04 4.68
C ARG A 81 -5.19 12.81 3.79
N GLU A 82 -5.10 13.01 2.48
CA GLU A 82 -4.94 11.94 1.51
C GLU A 82 -3.67 11.11 1.74
N LEU A 83 -2.69 11.66 2.46
CA LEU A 83 -1.45 10.95 2.76
C LEU A 83 -1.58 10.01 3.97
N TRP A 84 -2.60 10.17 4.78
CA TRP A 84 -2.71 9.43 6.04
C TRP A 84 -2.85 7.93 5.85
N HIS A 85 -3.52 7.48 4.78
CA HIS A 85 -3.67 6.05 4.54
C HIS A 85 -2.34 5.36 4.25
N SER A 86 -1.39 6.05 3.61
CA SER A 86 -0.07 5.47 3.35
C SER A 86 0.81 5.49 4.60
N ILE A 87 0.62 6.47 5.48
CA ILE A 87 1.31 6.53 6.77
C ILE A 87 0.83 5.38 7.67
N VAL A 88 -0.46 5.15 7.72
CA VAL A 88 -1.10 4.12 8.56
C VAL A 88 -1.00 2.72 7.93
N GLY A 89 -0.89 2.64 6.61
CA GLY A 89 -0.87 1.37 5.87
C GLY A 89 0.08 0.32 6.43
N PRO A 90 1.36 0.65 6.68
CA PRO A 90 2.29 -0.33 7.25
C PRO A 90 1.85 -0.90 8.60
N ILE A 91 1.23 -0.08 9.43
CA ILE A 91 0.76 -0.49 10.75
C ILE A 91 -0.37 -1.51 10.61
N VAL A 92 -1.35 -1.21 9.76
CA VAL A 92 -2.49 -2.10 9.51
C VAL A 92 -2.03 -3.39 8.84
N ALA A 93 -1.08 -3.30 7.89
CA ALA A 93 -0.53 -4.47 7.22
C ALA A 93 0.17 -5.41 8.21
N ARG A 94 0.90 -4.84 9.17
CA ARG A 94 1.53 -5.64 10.23
C ARG A 94 0.48 -6.31 11.12
N GLU A 95 -0.53 -5.55 11.55
CA GLU A 95 -1.56 -6.07 12.46
C GLU A 95 -2.47 -7.09 11.80
N ARG A 96 -2.92 -6.83 10.57
CA ARG A 96 -3.92 -7.67 9.90
C ARG A 96 -3.31 -8.82 9.12
N PHE A 97 -2.16 -8.60 8.49
CA PHE A 97 -1.52 -9.61 7.64
C PHE A 97 -0.28 -10.23 8.26
N GLY A 98 0.22 -9.67 9.37
CA GLY A 98 1.44 -10.17 10.00
C GLY A 98 2.69 -9.87 9.20
N ILE A 99 2.67 -8.84 8.35
CA ILE A 99 3.83 -8.44 7.56
C ILE A 99 4.86 -7.77 8.46
N VAL A 100 6.09 -8.30 8.50
CA VAL A 100 7.18 -7.72 9.30
C VAL A 100 8.41 -7.38 8.45
N ASP A 101 8.41 -7.74 7.16
CA ASP A 101 9.50 -7.44 6.23
C ASP A 101 9.59 -5.94 6.01
N GLU A 102 10.71 -5.33 6.38
CA GLU A 102 10.90 -3.88 6.31
C GLU A 102 10.84 -3.33 4.88
N GLU A 103 11.29 -4.12 3.89
CA GLU A 103 11.20 -3.67 2.50
C GLU A 103 9.76 -3.58 2.02
N ILE A 104 8.94 -4.54 2.41
CA ILE A 104 7.51 -4.55 2.06
C ILE A 104 6.80 -3.39 2.76
N LEU A 105 7.06 -3.21 4.06
CA LEU A 105 6.45 -2.11 4.83
C LEU A 105 6.86 -0.74 4.27
N SER A 106 8.11 -0.59 3.86
CA SER A 106 8.59 0.63 3.20
C SER A 106 7.83 0.92 1.91
N ALA A 107 7.64 -0.10 1.07
CA ALA A 107 6.93 0.07 -0.20
C ALA A 107 5.48 0.52 0.04
N ILE A 108 4.83 -0.01 1.06
CA ILE A 108 3.47 0.42 1.45
C ILE A 108 3.50 1.88 1.89
N ARG A 109 4.46 2.23 2.76
CA ARG A 109 4.56 3.58 3.34
C ARG A 109 4.75 4.67 2.27
N TRP A 110 5.56 4.39 1.27
CA TRP A 110 6.00 5.41 0.33
C TRP A 110 5.35 5.34 -1.05
N HIS A 111 4.31 4.51 -1.21
CA HIS A 111 3.69 4.35 -2.52
C HIS A 111 2.99 5.59 -3.06
N THR A 112 2.60 6.52 -2.19
CA THR A 112 1.89 7.75 -2.60
C THR A 112 2.83 8.88 -2.94
N THR A 113 3.83 9.14 -2.09
CA THR A 113 4.70 10.31 -2.23
C THR A 113 6.08 10.01 -2.78
N GLY A 114 6.53 8.76 -2.64
CA GLY A 114 7.94 8.44 -2.82
C GLY A 114 8.78 9.04 -1.71
N LYS A 115 10.08 8.88 -1.81
CA LYS A 115 11.08 9.47 -0.91
C LYS A 115 12.44 9.44 -1.58
N GLU A 116 13.45 10.04 -0.95
CA GLU A 116 14.82 9.89 -1.39
C GLU A 116 15.28 8.45 -1.16
N ASN A 117 16.18 7.97 -2.02
CA ASN A 117 16.80 6.65 -1.90
C ASN A 117 15.80 5.49 -1.84
N MET A 118 14.80 5.51 -2.70
CA MET A 118 13.84 4.42 -2.79
C MET A 118 14.51 3.11 -3.20
N SER A 119 14.13 2.00 -2.55
CA SER A 119 14.54 0.68 -2.98
C SER A 119 13.90 0.36 -4.33
N LYS A 120 14.37 -0.70 -4.99
CA LYS A 120 13.72 -1.16 -6.22
C LYS A 120 12.26 -1.53 -5.96
N LEU A 121 11.98 -2.19 -4.84
CA LEU A 121 10.62 -2.56 -4.48
C LEU A 121 9.74 -1.33 -4.26
N ASP A 122 10.25 -0.31 -3.55
CA ASP A 122 9.53 0.97 -3.38
C ASP A 122 9.12 1.54 -4.74
N LYS A 123 10.07 1.58 -5.68
CA LYS A 123 9.83 2.12 -7.03
C LYS A 123 8.81 1.31 -7.80
N ILE A 124 8.87 -0.02 -7.69
CA ILE A 124 7.95 -0.91 -8.38
C ILE A 124 6.52 -0.66 -7.92
N ILE A 125 6.29 -0.57 -6.62
CA ILE A 125 4.94 -0.35 -6.09
C ILE A 125 4.44 1.05 -6.46
N TYR A 126 5.29 2.06 -6.36
CA TYR A 126 4.95 3.42 -6.77
C TYR A 126 4.51 3.47 -8.23
N LEU A 127 5.30 2.86 -9.13
CA LEU A 127 4.98 2.83 -10.57
C LEU A 127 3.76 1.98 -10.87
N ALA A 128 3.66 0.80 -10.25
CA ALA A 128 2.54 -0.12 -10.50
C ALA A 128 1.20 0.53 -10.11
N ASP A 129 1.18 1.24 -8.99
CA ASP A 129 -0.01 1.99 -8.56
C ASP A 129 -0.42 3.03 -9.59
N MET A 130 0.56 3.70 -10.22
CA MET A 130 0.30 4.75 -11.19
C MET A 130 -0.14 4.23 -12.55
N ILE A 131 0.44 3.13 -13.03
CA ILE A 131 0.28 2.69 -14.42
C ILE A 131 -0.64 1.50 -14.63
N GLU A 132 -1.17 0.89 -13.57
CA GLU A 132 -1.97 -0.32 -13.75
C GLU A 132 -3.20 -0.03 -14.64
N PRO A 133 -3.58 -0.97 -15.53
CA PRO A 133 -4.55 -0.68 -16.59
C PRO A 133 -5.96 -0.37 -16.15
N SER A 134 -6.39 -0.77 -14.95
CA SER A 134 -7.75 -0.50 -14.50
C SER A 134 -7.95 0.94 -14.02
N ARG A 135 -6.86 1.69 -13.83
CA ARG A 135 -6.93 3.08 -13.39
C ARG A 135 -7.53 3.94 -14.49
N ASP A 136 -8.55 4.72 -14.12
CA ASP A 136 -9.22 5.62 -15.05
C ASP A 136 -8.59 7.01 -14.98
N PHE A 137 -7.98 7.45 -16.08
CA PHE A 137 -7.37 8.78 -16.19
C PHE A 137 -8.27 9.79 -16.92
N SER A 138 -9.48 9.40 -17.29
CA SER A 138 -10.38 10.27 -18.03
C SER A 138 -11.07 11.31 -17.15
N MET A 139 -10.89 11.22 -15.88
CA MET A 139 -11.56 12.08 -14.89
C MET A 139 -10.72 13.26 -14.47
#